data_ecfe8ff3416909e45756009de1b00bcc
#
_entry.id   ecfe8ff3416909e45756009de1b00bcc
#
_cell.length_a   1.000
_cell.length_b   1.000
_cell.length_c   1.000
_cell.angle_alpha   90.00
_cell.angle_beta   90.00
_cell.angle_gamma   90.00
#
_symmetry.space_group_name_H-M   'P 1'
#
loop_
_entity.id
_entity.type
_entity.pdbx_description
1 polymer ?
#
loop_
_entity_poly.entity_id
_entity_poly.type
_entity_poly.pdbx_seq_one_letter_code
_entity_poly.pdbx_strand_id
1 'polypeptide(L)'
;NMLAKFKDELKENFPYKVIDVEGAEADDIIGTLVPRHIAHENIVIISSDGDFLQLQKYNTGKYTVKQYNPAQKKFLKSENPIEELKQKIIQGDKGDGIPNIFSPNDCFVRELRQKPITKGTLTKLLSEDIVKENNDYVKAGFLRNQTLIDLSYIPKEIK
;
A
#
# COMPACT_ATOMS: atom_id res chain seq x y z
N ASN A 1 -28.97 1.64 -5.23
CA ASN A 1 -27.92 1.37 -4.28
C ASN A 1 -27.69 2.62 -3.42
N MET A 2 -27.73 2.48 -2.07
CA MET A 2 -27.58 3.60 -1.12
C MET A 2 -26.23 4.34 -1.31
N LEU A 3 -25.17 3.60 -1.55
CA LEU A 3 -23.83 4.17 -1.77
C LEU A 3 -23.76 5.05 -3.03
N ALA A 4 -24.40 4.64 -4.12
CA ALA A 4 -24.45 5.44 -5.35
C ALA A 4 -25.18 6.78 -5.11
N LYS A 5 -26.35 6.73 -4.45
CA LYS A 5 -27.08 7.95 -4.07
C LYS A 5 -26.26 8.88 -3.19
N PHE A 6 -25.53 8.32 -2.22
CA PHE A 6 -24.66 9.12 -1.33
C PHE A 6 -23.52 9.79 -2.10
N LYS A 7 -22.89 9.07 -3.05
CA LYS A 7 -21.88 9.67 -3.93
C LYS A 7 -22.45 10.83 -4.77
N ASP A 8 -23.64 10.64 -5.33
CA ASP A 8 -24.30 11.68 -6.14
C ASP A 8 -24.63 12.90 -5.28
N GLU A 9 -25.19 12.71 -4.08
CA GLU A 9 -25.46 13.79 -3.12
C GLU A 9 -24.19 14.55 -2.72
N LEU A 10 -23.07 13.85 -2.52
CA LEU A 10 -21.78 14.50 -2.24
C LEU A 10 -21.29 15.35 -3.41
N LYS A 11 -21.43 14.86 -4.67
CA LYS A 11 -21.05 15.59 -5.86
C LYS A 11 -21.90 16.85 -6.08
N GLU A 12 -23.19 16.78 -5.77
CA GLU A 12 -24.15 17.85 -6.07
C GLU A 12 -24.18 18.93 -4.97
N ASN A 13 -24.04 18.53 -3.70
CA ASN A 13 -24.33 19.41 -2.57
C ASN A 13 -23.11 19.87 -1.78
N PHE A 14 -21.93 19.34 -2.06
CA PHE A 14 -20.70 19.69 -1.33
C PHE A 14 -19.60 20.24 -2.25
N PRO A 15 -18.78 21.18 -1.77
CA PRO A 15 -17.70 21.76 -2.56
C PRO A 15 -16.47 20.85 -2.68
N TYR A 16 -16.66 19.53 -2.49
CA TYR A 16 -15.57 18.55 -2.56
C TYR A 16 -15.52 17.88 -3.93
N LYS A 17 -14.31 17.55 -4.38
CA LYS A 17 -14.12 16.69 -5.55
C LYS A 17 -14.34 15.25 -5.14
N VAL A 18 -15.35 14.60 -5.73
CA VAL A 18 -15.59 13.16 -5.58
C VAL A 18 -15.01 12.48 -6.82
N ILE A 19 -13.96 11.69 -6.61
CA ILE A 19 -13.28 10.94 -7.66
C ILE A 19 -13.75 9.49 -7.57
N ASP A 20 -14.22 8.96 -8.68
CA ASP A 20 -14.74 7.60 -8.82
C ASP A 20 -14.31 7.10 -10.20
N VAL A 21 -13.41 6.14 -10.24
CA VAL A 21 -12.83 5.59 -11.48
C VAL A 21 -13.23 4.13 -11.56
N GLU A 22 -13.83 3.74 -12.68
CA GLU A 22 -14.23 2.35 -12.90
C GLU A 22 -13.00 1.43 -12.88
N GLY A 23 -13.07 0.36 -12.10
CA GLY A 23 -11.97 -0.60 -11.97
C GLY A 23 -10.84 -0.16 -11.04
N ALA A 24 -10.93 1.01 -10.40
CA ALA A 24 -9.97 1.49 -9.42
C ALA A 24 -10.54 1.46 -7.99
N GLU A 25 -9.71 1.10 -7.04
CA GLU A 25 -9.99 1.25 -5.61
C GLU A 25 -9.54 2.64 -5.11
N ALA A 26 -9.97 3.02 -3.92
CA ALA A 26 -9.57 4.29 -3.31
C ALA A 26 -8.03 4.40 -3.15
N ASP A 27 -7.38 3.27 -2.89
CA ASP A 27 -5.94 3.16 -2.72
C ASP A 27 -5.17 3.48 -4.00
N ASP A 28 -5.69 3.03 -5.15
CA ASP A 28 -5.13 3.34 -6.47
C ASP A 28 -5.20 4.85 -6.74
N ILE A 29 -6.35 5.46 -6.42
CA ILE A 29 -6.58 6.88 -6.64
C ILE A 29 -5.65 7.69 -5.74
N ILE A 30 -5.61 7.41 -4.44
CA ILE A 30 -4.75 8.11 -3.47
C ILE A 30 -3.27 7.88 -3.80
N GLY A 31 -2.88 6.63 -4.11
CA GLY A 31 -1.51 6.28 -4.51
C GLY A 31 -1.04 7.00 -5.79
N THR A 32 -1.99 7.32 -6.69
CA THR A 32 -1.71 8.09 -7.90
C THR A 32 -1.65 9.60 -7.63
N LEU A 33 -2.53 10.15 -6.81
CA LEU A 33 -2.63 11.57 -6.55
C LEU A 33 -1.47 12.09 -5.69
N VAL A 34 -1.05 11.34 -4.67
CA VAL A 34 0.00 11.78 -3.74
C VAL A 34 1.30 12.16 -4.46
N PRO A 35 1.93 11.31 -5.29
CA PRO A 35 3.18 11.69 -5.97
C PRO A 35 3.02 12.85 -6.96
N ARG A 36 1.81 13.10 -7.47
CA ARG A 36 1.54 14.22 -8.38
C ARG A 36 1.43 15.56 -7.65
N HIS A 37 0.88 15.57 -6.44
CA HIS A 37 0.60 16.79 -5.69
C HIS A 37 1.70 17.19 -4.70
N ILE A 38 2.47 16.22 -4.18
CA ILE A 38 3.49 16.49 -3.15
C ILE A 38 4.59 17.46 -3.61
N ALA A 39 4.77 17.65 -4.90
CA ALA A 39 5.71 18.64 -5.41
C ALA A 39 5.29 20.09 -5.16
N HIS A 40 4.00 20.31 -4.87
CA HIS A 40 3.40 21.65 -4.82
C HIS A 40 2.75 21.99 -3.47
N GLU A 41 2.34 20.98 -2.68
CA GLU A 41 1.54 21.19 -1.46
C GLU A 41 1.75 20.10 -0.41
N ASN A 42 1.38 20.41 0.85
CA ASN A 42 1.28 19.40 1.91
C ASN A 42 0.01 18.57 1.71
N ILE A 43 0.11 17.26 1.97
CA ILE A 43 -0.98 16.32 1.81
C ILE A 43 -1.37 15.74 3.17
N VAL A 44 -2.67 15.69 3.44
CA VAL A 44 -3.23 14.96 4.59
C VAL A 44 -4.19 13.90 4.08
N ILE A 45 -3.87 12.64 4.32
CA ILE A 45 -4.74 11.50 4.05
C ILE A 45 -5.55 11.24 5.32
N ILE A 46 -6.88 11.19 5.19
CA ILE A 46 -7.78 10.84 6.30
C ILE A 46 -8.24 9.40 6.09
N SER A 47 -7.57 8.46 6.76
CA SER A 47 -7.87 7.03 6.65
C SER A 47 -7.34 6.27 7.87
N SER A 48 -8.06 5.20 8.24
CA SER A 48 -7.59 4.24 9.26
C SER A 48 -6.69 3.15 8.68
N ASP A 49 -6.60 3.06 7.35
CA ASP A 49 -5.83 2.04 6.65
C ASP A 49 -4.32 2.31 6.78
N GLY A 50 -3.58 1.30 7.24
CA GLY A 50 -2.12 1.39 7.42
C GLY A 50 -1.35 1.41 6.10
N ASP A 51 -1.96 1.04 4.99
CA ASP A 51 -1.29 0.95 3.70
C ASP A 51 -0.86 2.30 3.15
N PHE A 52 -1.57 3.37 3.52
CA PHE A 52 -1.18 4.72 3.15
C PHE A 52 0.09 5.23 3.84
N LEU A 53 0.58 4.59 4.91
CA LEU A 53 1.83 4.97 5.56
C LEU A 53 3.02 4.89 4.59
N GLN A 54 2.99 3.97 3.64
CA GLN A 54 4.01 3.88 2.60
C GLN A 54 4.16 5.15 1.76
N LEU A 55 3.08 5.96 1.64
CA LEU A 55 3.09 7.20 0.87
C LEU A 55 3.93 8.31 1.53
N GLN A 56 4.27 8.16 2.83
CA GLN A 56 5.21 9.06 3.49
C GLN A 56 6.64 8.97 2.91
N LYS A 57 6.94 7.95 2.10
CA LYS A 57 8.18 7.88 1.29
C LYS A 57 8.34 9.05 0.30
N TYR A 58 7.24 9.71 -0.05
CA TYR A 58 7.25 10.87 -0.94
C TYR A 58 7.49 12.20 -0.22
N ASN A 59 7.68 12.22 1.10
CA ASN A 59 8.04 13.43 1.82
C ASN A 59 9.27 14.09 1.21
N THR A 60 9.20 15.41 1.04
CA THR A 60 10.29 16.25 0.55
C THR A 60 10.82 17.12 1.68
N GLY A 61 11.92 17.84 1.45
CA GLY A 61 12.39 18.85 2.41
C GLY A 61 11.42 20.02 2.60
N LYS A 62 10.45 20.20 1.71
CA LYS A 62 9.48 21.31 1.71
C LYS A 62 8.07 20.87 2.06
N TYR A 63 7.61 19.73 1.52
CA TYR A 63 6.23 19.28 1.64
C TYR A 63 6.16 17.87 2.25
N THR A 64 5.08 17.61 2.99
CA THR A 64 4.90 16.36 3.74
C THR A 64 3.56 15.70 3.44
N VAL A 65 3.59 14.36 3.40
CA VAL A 65 2.41 13.51 3.43
C VAL A 65 2.17 13.09 4.88
N LYS A 66 1.00 13.40 5.40
CA LYS A 66 0.55 13.00 6.74
C LYS A 66 -0.69 12.14 6.62
N GLN A 67 -0.84 11.21 7.54
CA GLN A 67 -2.05 10.38 7.65
C GLN A 67 -2.72 10.61 8.99
N TYR A 68 -3.99 11.01 8.99
CA TYR A 68 -4.82 11.10 10.17
C TYR A 68 -5.76 9.90 10.25
N ASN A 69 -5.68 9.15 11.36
CA ASN A 69 -6.58 8.05 11.63
C ASN A 69 -7.79 8.56 12.45
N PRO A 70 -8.99 8.64 11.85
CA PRO A 70 -10.16 9.20 12.54
C PRO A 70 -10.68 8.30 13.67
N ALA A 71 -10.50 6.97 13.58
CA ALA A 71 -10.90 6.05 14.63
C ALA A 71 -10.02 6.18 15.88
N GLN A 72 -8.72 6.38 15.70
CA GLN A 72 -7.77 6.58 16.79
C GLN A 72 -7.59 8.05 17.16
N LYS A 73 -8.16 8.99 16.40
CA LYS A 73 -8.07 10.44 16.57
C LYS A 73 -6.62 10.94 16.66
N LYS A 74 -5.72 10.38 15.86
CA LYS A 74 -4.30 10.75 15.85
C LYS A 74 -3.67 10.69 14.46
N PHE A 75 -2.57 11.40 14.30
CA PHE A 75 -1.71 11.22 13.13
C PHE A 75 -0.88 9.96 13.28
N LEU A 76 -0.85 9.18 12.20
CA LEU A 76 0.04 8.03 12.07
C LEU A 76 1.34 8.47 11.40
N LYS A 77 2.45 7.88 11.84
CA LYS A 77 3.78 8.16 11.31
C LYS A 77 4.53 6.85 11.09
N SER A 78 5.18 6.73 9.96
CA SER A 78 6.20 5.72 9.70
C SER A 78 7.59 6.32 9.98
N GLU A 79 8.46 5.59 10.65
CA GLU A 79 9.84 6.02 10.87
C GLU A 79 10.71 5.73 9.63
N ASN A 80 10.42 4.65 8.92
CA ASN A 80 11.10 4.27 7.68
C ASN A 80 10.11 3.68 6.66
N PRO A 81 9.35 4.52 5.93
CA PRO A 81 8.29 4.05 5.03
C PRO A 81 8.76 3.06 3.97
N ILE A 82 10.02 3.21 3.51
CA ILE A 82 10.58 2.33 2.47
C ILE A 82 10.89 0.95 3.04
N GLU A 83 11.49 0.89 4.22
CA GLU A 83 11.83 -0.37 4.87
C GLU A 83 10.58 -1.10 5.37
N GLU A 84 9.62 -0.37 5.94
CA GLU A 84 8.34 -0.91 6.39
C GLU A 84 7.54 -1.48 5.20
N LEU A 85 7.54 -0.78 4.06
CA LEU A 85 6.94 -1.30 2.83
C LEU A 85 7.64 -2.58 2.35
N LYS A 86 8.98 -2.59 2.31
CA LYS A 86 9.76 -3.78 1.93
C LYS A 86 9.47 -4.95 2.87
N GLN A 87 9.38 -4.68 4.17
CA GLN A 87 9.00 -5.69 5.16
C GLN A 87 7.60 -6.26 4.89
N LYS A 88 6.62 -5.39 4.61
CA LYS A 88 5.26 -5.82 4.27
C LYS A 88 5.25 -6.68 3.00
N ILE A 89 5.97 -6.29 1.96
CA ILE A 89 6.12 -7.08 0.73
C ILE A 89 6.69 -8.48 1.03
N ILE A 90 7.73 -8.57 1.88
CA ILE A 90 8.34 -9.85 2.26
C ILE A 90 7.35 -10.72 3.05
N GLN A 91 6.67 -10.14 4.03
CA GLN A 91 5.78 -10.87 4.93
C GLN A 91 4.41 -11.17 4.31
N GLY A 92 4.02 -10.44 3.28
CA GLY A 92 2.68 -10.46 2.70
C GLY A 92 1.65 -9.77 3.60
N ASP A 93 0.40 -9.82 3.18
CA ASP A 93 -0.75 -9.33 3.93
C ASP A 93 -1.83 -10.41 4.02
N LYS A 94 -2.01 -10.95 5.22
CA LYS A 94 -3.01 -12.00 5.44
C LYS A 94 -4.44 -11.46 5.31
N GLY A 95 -4.68 -10.19 5.64
CA GLY A 95 -5.98 -9.54 5.54
C GLY A 95 -6.46 -9.51 4.09
N ASP A 96 -5.56 -9.23 3.18
CA ASP A 96 -5.80 -9.14 1.73
C ASP A 96 -5.56 -10.48 1.01
N GLY A 97 -5.28 -11.54 1.76
CA GLY A 97 -5.03 -12.87 1.18
C GLY A 97 -3.67 -13.00 0.47
N ILE A 98 -2.72 -12.10 0.74
CA ILE A 98 -1.39 -12.09 0.13
C ILE A 98 -0.41 -12.88 1.01
N PRO A 99 0.05 -14.08 0.59
CA PRO A 99 0.99 -14.86 1.39
C PRO A 99 2.42 -14.28 1.31
N ASN A 100 3.25 -14.62 2.30
CA ASN A 100 4.65 -14.21 2.29
C ASN A 100 5.41 -14.79 1.09
N ILE A 101 6.60 -14.24 0.80
CA ILE A 101 7.38 -14.57 -0.40
C ILE A 101 7.86 -16.01 -0.49
N PHE A 102 7.85 -16.76 0.62
CA PHE A 102 8.24 -18.17 0.65
C PHE A 102 7.05 -19.13 0.50
N SER A 103 5.84 -18.61 0.50
CA SER A 103 4.61 -19.40 0.45
C SER A 103 3.99 -19.37 -0.94
N PRO A 104 3.32 -20.47 -1.37
CA PRO A 104 2.68 -20.52 -2.68
C PRO A 104 1.51 -19.53 -2.77
N ASN A 105 1.16 -19.14 -4.01
CA ASN A 105 0.12 -18.15 -4.28
C ASN A 105 -1.26 -18.57 -3.74
N ASP A 106 -1.55 -19.85 -3.77
CA ASP A 106 -2.81 -20.46 -3.33
C ASP A 106 -2.80 -20.89 -1.86
N CYS A 107 -1.80 -20.44 -1.09
CA CYS A 107 -1.57 -20.84 0.29
C CYS A 107 -2.83 -20.73 1.15
N PHE A 108 -3.52 -19.59 1.08
CA PHE A 108 -4.73 -19.35 1.88
C PHE A 108 -5.97 -20.04 1.30
N VAL A 109 -6.09 -20.13 -0.02
CA VAL A 109 -7.19 -20.83 -0.70
C VAL A 109 -7.17 -22.32 -0.34
N ARG A 110 -5.97 -22.90 -0.21
CA ARG A 110 -5.76 -24.31 0.17
C ARG A 110 -5.66 -24.51 1.67
N GLU A 111 -5.89 -23.49 2.47
CA GLU A 111 -5.79 -23.53 3.92
C GLU A 111 -4.41 -24.03 4.43
N LEU A 112 -3.35 -23.79 3.65
CA LEU A 112 -2.00 -24.18 4.02
C LEU A 112 -1.39 -23.21 5.01
N ARG A 113 -0.57 -23.74 5.92
CA ARG A 113 0.25 -22.91 6.80
C ARG A 113 1.37 -22.24 5.98
N GLN A 114 1.51 -20.94 6.13
CA GLN A 114 2.63 -20.20 5.53
C GLN A 114 3.99 -20.72 6.05
N LYS A 115 5.00 -20.68 5.20
CA LYS A 115 6.38 -20.91 5.64
C LYS A 115 6.81 -19.80 6.60
N PRO A 116 7.42 -20.13 7.75
CA PRO A 116 7.81 -19.13 8.73
C PRO A 116 8.97 -18.29 8.22
N ILE A 117 8.95 -16.99 8.58
CA ILE A 117 10.08 -16.07 8.39
C ILE A 117 10.65 -15.75 9.76
N THR A 118 11.88 -16.17 10.03
CA THR A 118 12.56 -15.83 11.28
C THR A 118 13.02 -14.36 11.27
N LYS A 119 13.27 -13.80 12.45
CA LYS A 119 13.81 -12.44 12.57
C LYS A 119 15.12 -12.27 11.78
N GLY A 120 16.05 -13.24 11.91
CA GLY A 120 17.33 -13.21 11.19
C GLY A 120 17.14 -13.26 9.67
N THR A 121 16.23 -14.11 9.17
CA THR A 121 15.89 -14.17 7.76
C THR A 121 15.32 -12.83 7.27
N LEU A 122 14.41 -12.23 8.04
CA LEU A 122 13.82 -10.95 7.69
C LEU A 122 14.87 -9.84 7.63
N THR A 123 15.72 -9.73 8.66
CA THR A 123 16.81 -8.73 8.68
C THR A 123 17.74 -8.88 7.49
N LYS A 124 18.10 -10.10 7.12
CA LYS A 124 18.91 -10.39 5.93
C LYS A 124 18.22 -9.90 4.67
N LEU A 125 16.96 -10.29 4.45
CA LEU A 125 16.18 -9.91 3.26
C LEU A 125 15.95 -8.40 3.16
N LEU A 126 15.84 -7.68 4.27
CA LEU A 126 15.72 -6.23 4.27
C LEU A 126 16.98 -5.54 3.74
N SER A 127 18.17 -6.10 4.00
CA SER A 127 19.46 -5.56 3.54
C SER A 127 19.85 -5.98 2.12
N GLU A 128 19.24 -7.02 1.55
CA GLU A 128 19.58 -7.59 0.23
C GLU A 128 18.77 -6.98 -0.91
N ASP A 129 19.31 -7.08 -2.14
CA ASP A 129 18.53 -6.98 -3.37
C ASP A 129 17.89 -8.34 -3.66
N ILE A 130 16.63 -8.52 -3.18
CA ILE A 130 15.94 -9.81 -3.25
C ILE A 130 15.83 -10.33 -4.68
N VAL A 131 15.69 -9.45 -5.65
CA VAL A 131 15.53 -9.83 -7.06
C VAL A 131 16.82 -10.36 -7.66
N LYS A 132 17.97 -9.89 -7.19
CA LYS A 132 19.29 -10.32 -7.70
C LYS A 132 19.88 -11.50 -6.92
N GLU A 133 19.66 -11.51 -5.61
CA GLU A 133 20.42 -12.37 -4.69
C GLU A 133 19.68 -13.66 -4.30
N ASN A 134 18.43 -13.85 -4.74
CA ASN A 134 17.63 -14.99 -4.36
C ASN A 134 17.23 -15.86 -5.55
N ASN A 135 16.77 -17.08 -5.26
CA ASN A 135 16.29 -18.02 -6.27
C ASN A 135 14.97 -17.54 -6.92
N ASP A 136 14.63 -18.08 -8.08
CA ASP A 136 13.48 -17.67 -8.88
C ASP A 136 12.14 -17.77 -8.13
N TYR A 137 11.99 -18.72 -7.22
CA TYR A 137 10.78 -18.87 -6.44
C TYR A 137 10.57 -17.70 -5.47
N VAL A 138 11.60 -17.32 -4.72
CA VAL A 138 11.56 -16.19 -3.77
C VAL A 138 11.40 -14.88 -4.53
N LYS A 139 12.11 -14.74 -5.63
CA LYS A 139 11.99 -13.59 -6.55
C LYS A 139 10.55 -13.44 -7.07
N ALA A 140 9.95 -14.52 -7.56
CA ALA A 140 8.57 -14.49 -8.05
C ALA A 140 7.58 -14.11 -6.93
N GLY A 141 7.76 -14.64 -5.72
CA GLY A 141 6.97 -14.27 -4.55
C GLY A 141 7.11 -12.80 -4.19
N PHE A 142 8.33 -12.26 -4.25
CA PHE A 142 8.59 -10.84 -3.98
C PHE A 142 7.93 -9.93 -5.03
N LEU A 143 8.11 -10.22 -6.31
CA LEU A 143 7.53 -9.42 -7.39
C LEU A 143 6.00 -9.45 -7.38
N ARG A 144 5.40 -10.62 -7.09
CA ARG A 144 3.95 -10.75 -6.88
C ARG A 144 3.47 -9.80 -5.77
N ASN A 145 4.09 -9.89 -4.59
CA ASN A 145 3.68 -9.09 -3.44
C ASN A 145 3.95 -7.60 -3.67
N GLN A 146 5.05 -7.25 -4.33
CA GLN A 146 5.37 -5.87 -4.69
C GLN A 146 4.28 -5.28 -5.60
N THR A 147 3.83 -6.02 -6.60
CA THR A 147 2.76 -5.57 -7.50
C THR A 147 1.43 -5.36 -6.78
N LEU A 148 1.15 -6.16 -5.74
CA LEU A 148 -0.12 -6.11 -5.00
C LEU A 148 -0.12 -5.11 -3.83
N ILE A 149 1.04 -4.82 -3.25
CA ILE A 149 1.15 -4.06 -1.99
C ILE A 149 1.71 -2.65 -2.22
N ASP A 150 2.65 -2.48 -3.16
CA ASP A 150 3.29 -1.19 -3.40
C ASP A 150 2.45 -0.32 -4.32
N LEU A 151 1.86 0.72 -3.80
CA LEU A 151 1.04 1.70 -4.52
C LEU A 151 1.78 2.47 -5.63
N SER A 152 3.08 2.21 -5.82
CA SER A 152 3.80 2.69 -7.01
C SER A 152 3.53 1.84 -8.26
N TYR A 153 3.02 0.62 -8.09
CA TYR A 153 2.76 -0.37 -9.15
C TYR A 153 1.32 -0.34 -9.69
N ILE A 154 0.57 0.71 -9.39
CA ILE A 154 -0.78 0.91 -9.94
C ILE A 154 -0.73 0.84 -11.48
N PRO A 155 -1.65 0.10 -12.13
CA PRO A 155 -1.72 0.01 -13.58
C PRO A 155 -1.82 1.38 -14.27
N LYS A 156 -1.22 1.49 -15.47
CA LYS A 156 -1.20 2.76 -16.19
C LYS A 156 -2.59 3.22 -16.63
N GLU A 157 -3.49 2.28 -16.85
CA GLU A 157 -4.88 2.53 -17.23
C GLU A 157 -5.67 3.27 -16.14
N ILE A 158 -5.20 3.16 -14.87
CA ILE A 158 -5.80 3.83 -13.72
C ILE A 158 -5.10 5.17 -13.43
N LYS A 159 -3.84 5.30 -13.80
CA LYS A 159 -3.03 6.52 -13.64
C LYS A 159 -3.42 7.60 -14.63
#